data_512429f8f5dbe1f21de6e7ffb5fe54cc
#
_entry.id   512429f8f5dbe1f21de6e7ffb5fe54cc
#
_cell.length_a   1.000
_cell.length_b   1.000
_cell.length_c   1.000
_cell.angle_alpha   90.00
_cell.angle_beta   90.00
_cell.angle_gamma   90.00
#
_symmetry.space_group_name_H-M   'P 1'
#
loop_
_entity.id
_entity.type
_entity.pdbx_description
1 polymer ?
#
loop_
_entity_poly.entity_id
_entity_poly.type
_entity_poly.pdbx_seq_one_letter_code
_entity_poly.pdbx_strand_id
1 'polypeptide(L)'
;MIQRVGEAIVLRVWPFQEADLLVSLFTREQGRVKGVARHALRSRRRFGGALEPMTYVRATYAERPKQELVRLDAFEILSSPLSRPIDYERTAALQLVAEVLEELPEGVVDDAVFRLALAVVEEIQVGRVWLPVTYFALWMNRLMGWMPELGHCVVCGLDLRGGTVWYSATSDGVTCSDDRRNGSVAVSADSVGDAVRIFRGTVGVLAKENWPKGRAEGLRRFAVEMLERGLERRLVSARALGRS
;
A
#
# COMPACT_ATOMS: atom_id res chain seq x y z
N MET A 1 16.88 24.10 -14.17
CA MET A 1 16.44 23.60 -12.86
C MET A 1 14.97 24.00 -12.72
N ILE A 2 14.09 23.02 -12.57
CA ILE A 2 12.65 23.27 -12.43
C ILE A 2 12.30 23.03 -10.95
N GLN A 3 11.82 24.07 -10.28
CA GLN A 3 11.35 23.96 -8.90
C GLN A 3 9.89 23.49 -8.87
N ARG A 4 9.58 22.57 -7.97
CA ARG A 4 8.25 22.05 -7.74
C ARG A 4 7.86 22.12 -6.28
N VAL A 5 6.57 22.27 -6.05
CA VAL A 5 5.94 22.16 -4.73
C VAL A 5 4.72 21.26 -4.92
N GLY A 6 4.66 20.18 -4.17
CA GLY A 6 3.57 19.23 -4.32
C GLY A 6 3.35 18.35 -3.08
N GLU A 7 2.23 17.65 -3.06
CA GLU A 7 1.90 16.70 -2.02
C GLU A 7 2.66 15.39 -2.23
N ALA A 8 3.20 14.83 -1.15
CA ALA A 8 3.96 13.59 -1.19
C ALA A 8 3.81 12.77 0.10
N ILE A 9 3.99 11.48 -0.01
CA ILE A 9 4.15 10.54 1.11
C ILE A 9 5.60 10.09 1.13
N VAL A 10 6.27 10.22 2.28
CA VAL A 10 7.63 9.69 2.45
C VAL A 10 7.56 8.18 2.52
N LEU A 11 8.22 7.48 1.60
CA LEU A 11 8.22 6.02 1.55
C LEU A 11 9.40 5.44 2.31
N ARG A 12 10.59 5.91 2.00
CA ARG A 12 11.81 5.33 2.54
C ARG A 12 12.93 6.35 2.63
N VAL A 13 13.81 6.18 3.61
CA VAL A 13 14.95 7.07 3.85
C VAL A 13 16.19 6.23 4.10
N TRP A 14 17.30 6.62 3.47
CA TRP A 14 18.60 5.97 3.65
C TRP A 14 19.70 7.01 3.92
N PRO A 15 20.71 6.68 4.72
CA PRO A 15 21.94 7.46 4.76
C PRO A 15 22.56 7.53 3.36
N PHE A 16 23.04 8.71 2.97
CA PHE A 16 23.62 8.89 1.63
C PHE A 16 25.06 9.41 1.67
N GLN A 17 25.34 10.45 2.42
CA GLN A 17 26.68 10.99 2.70
C GLN A 17 26.69 11.43 4.16
N GLU A 18 27.81 12.00 4.66
CA GLU A 18 27.97 12.31 6.10
C GLU A 18 26.75 12.91 6.79
N ALA A 19 26.05 13.83 6.13
CA ALA A 19 24.87 14.51 6.69
C ALA A 19 23.66 14.51 5.76
N ASP A 20 23.76 13.85 4.60
CA ASP A 20 22.74 13.81 3.56
C ASP A 20 21.90 12.54 3.68
N LEU A 21 20.66 12.64 3.26
CA LEU A 21 19.74 11.48 3.19
C LEU A 21 19.23 11.32 1.76
N LEU A 22 19.18 10.08 1.28
CA LEU A 22 18.43 9.70 0.10
C LEU A 22 17.00 9.38 0.55
N VAL A 23 16.02 10.00 -0.10
CA VAL A 23 14.61 9.87 0.27
C VAL A 23 13.81 9.44 -0.95
N SER A 24 13.00 8.41 -0.79
CA SER A 24 11.97 8.03 -1.75
C SER A 24 10.63 8.62 -1.32
N LEU A 25 9.96 9.25 -2.26
CA LEU A 25 8.66 9.89 -2.10
C LEU A 25 7.67 9.29 -3.09
N PHE A 26 6.43 9.12 -2.68
CA PHE A 26 5.32 8.95 -3.60
C PHE A 26 4.59 10.28 -3.71
N THR A 27 4.78 10.96 -4.83
CA THR A 27 4.18 12.27 -5.08
C THR A 27 2.85 12.11 -5.82
N ARG A 28 1.93 13.04 -5.58
CA ARG A 28 0.60 13.01 -6.20
C ARG A 28 0.66 13.21 -7.71
N GLU A 29 1.60 14.05 -8.18
CA GLU A 29 1.64 14.49 -9.58
C GLU A 29 2.64 13.73 -10.44
N GLN A 30 3.65 13.08 -9.84
CA GLN A 30 4.73 12.43 -10.56
C GLN A 30 4.94 10.97 -10.18
N GLY A 31 4.11 10.43 -9.28
CA GLY A 31 4.31 9.09 -8.74
C GLY A 31 5.58 9.03 -7.89
N ARG A 32 6.36 7.97 -8.04
CA ARG A 32 7.57 7.77 -7.24
C ARG A 32 8.71 8.68 -7.71
N VAL A 33 9.28 9.43 -6.76
CA VAL A 33 10.42 10.34 -6.96
C VAL A 33 11.49 10.05 -5.91
N LYS A 34 12.74 9.95 -6.34
CA LYS A 34 13.90 9.81 -5.44
C LYS A 34 14.70 11.10 -5.43
N GLY A 35 15.13 11.54 -4.24
CA GLY A 35 15.88 12.77 -4.12
C GLY A 35 16.83 12.80 -2.94
N VAL A 36 17.78 13.73 -2.99
CA VAL A 36 18.77 13.94 -1.95
C VAL A 36 18.37 15.14 -1.08
N ALA A 37 18.16 14.88 0.20
CA ALA A 37 17.95 15.88 1.24
C ALA A 37 19.32 16.25 1.84
N ARG A 38 19.94 17.32 1.29
CA ARG A 38 21.29 17.72 1.71
C ARG A 38 21.30 18.28 3.13
N HIS A 39 22.28 17.84 3.93
CA HIS A 39 22.45 18.20 5.34
C HIS A 39 21.19 17.96 6.19
N ALA A 40 20.36 16.97 5.82
CA ALA A 40 19.09 16.71 6.47
C ALA A 40 19.27 16.34 7.94
N LEU A 41 20.29 15.57 8.29
CA LEU A 41 20.60 15.20 9.68
C LEU A 41 20.92 16.38 10.58
N ARG A 42 21.34 17.52 10.00
CA ARG A 42 21.70 18.76 10.73
C ARG A 42 20.61 19.85 10.60
N SER A 43 19.56 19.62 9.84
CA SER A 43 18.58 20.67 9.50
C SER A 43 17.17 20.36 10.00
N ARG A 44 16.90 20.65 11.28
CA ARG A 44 15.56 20.54 11.86
C ARG A 44 14.54 21.46 11.18
N ARG A 45 14.96 22.66 10.72
CA ARG A 45 14.05 23.65 10.12
C ARG A 45 13.48 23.21 8.77
N ARG A 46 14.27 22.53 7.91
CA ARG A 46 13.85 22.18 6.56
C ARG A 46 13.08 20.86 6.51
N PHE A 47 13.46 19.91 7.35
CA PHE A 47 12.95 18.56 7.31
C PHE A 47 12.31 18.10 8.63
N GLY A 48 12.86 18.54 9.79
CA GLY A 48 12.33 18.17 11.11
C GLY A 48 12.04 16.68 11.22
N GLY A 49 10.88 16.31 11.74
CA GLY A 49 10.36 14.94 11.76
C GLY A 49 9.67 14.49 10.45
N ALA A 50 9.80 15.28 9.38
CA ALA A 50 9.08 15.03 8.13
C ALA A 50 9.66 13.85 7.32
N LEU A 51 10.87 13.38 7.65
CA LEU A 51 11.55 12.29 6.94
C LEU A 51 11.21 10.89 7.50
N GLU A 52 10.24 10.81 8.40
CA GLU A 52 9.77 9.52 8.87
C GLU A 52 8.88 8.84 7.81
N PRO A 53 9.03 7.52 7.59
CA PRO A 53 8.22 6.81 6.62
C PRO A 53 6.72 7.00 6.86
N MET A 54 5.95 7.06 5.78
CA MET A 54 4.51 7.29 5.72
C MET A 54 4.06 8.67 6.24
N THR A 55 4.99 9.61 6.46
CA THR A 55 4.65 11.01 6.72
C THR A 55 4.12 11.66 5.43
N TYR A 56 2.95 12.27 5.52
CA TYR A 56 2.35 13.05 4.45
C TYR A 56 2.86 14.48 4.55
N VAL A 57 3.45 14.96 3.47
CA VAL A 57 4.15 16.25 3.43
C VAL A 57 3.77 17.08 2.21
N ARG A 58 3.91 18.39 2.33
CA ARG A 58 4.11 19.26 1.19
C ARG A 58 5.61 19.40 0.94
N ALA A 59 6.09 18.79 -0.14
CA ALA A 59 7.49 18.73 -0.48
C ALA A 59 7.85 19.85 -1.46
N THR A 60 8.95 20.58 -1.18
CA THR A 60 9.60 21.49 -2.12
C THR A 60 10.88 20.82 -2.62
N TYR A 61 10.98 20.65 -3.93
CA TYR A 61 12.13 19.99 -4.57
C TYR A 61 12.44 20.58 -5.94
N ALA A 62 13.63 20.32 -6.44
CA ALA A 62 14.08 20.82 -7.73
C ALA A 62 14.63 19.71 -8.62
N GLU A 63 14.11 19.65 -9.84
CA GLU A 63 14.56 18.78 -10.90
C GLU A 63 15.70 19.40 -11.69
N ARG A 64 16.66 18.58 -12.09
CA ARG A 64 17.71 18.98 -13.02
C ARG A 64 17.65 18.10 -14.26
N PRO A 65 17.78 18.69 -15.46
CA PRO A 65 17.85 17.91 -16.68
C PRO A 65 18.95 16.85 -16.59
N LYS A 66 18.67 15.64 -17.05
CA LYS A 66 19.61 14.50 -17.07
C LYS A 66 20.06 13.98 -15.68
N GLN A 67 19.39 14.33 -14.59
CA GLN A 67 19.63 13.74 -13.27
C GLN A 67 18.39 12.97 -12.83
N GLU A 68 18.58 11.71 -12.41
CA GLU A 68 17.51 10.86 -11.88
C GLU A 68 17.09 11.28 -10.47
N LEU A 69 18.04 11.77 -9.67
CA LEU A 69 17.77 12.20 -8.31
C LEU A 69 17.45 13.69 -8.29
N VAL A 70 16.32 14.05 -7.71
CA VAL A 70 15.93 15.43 -7.46
C VAL A 70 16.66 15.98 -6.22
N ARG A 71 16.80 17.30 -6.14
CA ARG A 71 17.25 17.95 -4.91
C ARG A 71 16.03 18.26 -4.05
N LEU A 72 16.00 17.74 -2.83
CA LEU A 72 14.96 18.04 -1.85
C LEU A 72 15.37 19.28 -1.05
N ASP A 73 14.49 20.28 -1.00
CA ASP A 73 14.80 21.57 -0.38
C ASP A 73 14.16 21.72 1.00
N ALA A 74 12.87 21.41 1.15
CA ALA A 74 12.15 21.50 2.42
C ALA A 74 10.86 20.67 2.40
N PHE A 75 10.43 20.21 3.58
CA PHE A 75 9.16 19.51 3.78
C PHE A 75 8.34 20.19 4.88
N GLU A 76 7.07 20.42 4.61
CA GLU A 76 6.06 20.81 5.58
C GLU A 76 5.22 19.57 5.92
N ILE A 77 5.13 19.21 7.20
CA ILE A 77 4.33 18.06 7.63
C ILE A 77 2.85 18.42 7.56
N LEU A 78 2.08 17.65 6.79
CA LEU A 78 0.62 17.72 6.74
C LEU A 78 -0.01 16.71 7.71
N SER A 79 0.56 15.50 7.79
CA SER A 79 0.19 14.48 8.76
C SER A 79 1.36 13.52 8.99
N SER A 80 1.50 13.00 10.22
CA SER A 80 2.55 12.02 10.53
C SER A 80 1.99 10.86 11.33
N PRO A 81 2.31 9.60 10.98
CA PRO A 81 1.90 8.43 11.73
C PRO A 81 2.49 8.39 13.15
N LEU A 82 3.60 9.10 13.38
CA LEU A 82 4.24 9.21 14.68
C LEU A 82 3.61 10.26 15.61
N SER A 83 2.56 10.95 15.17
CA SER A 83 1.80 11.88 16.03
C SER A 83 1.13 11.18 17.22
N ARG A 84 1.04 9.85 17.20
CA ARG A 84 0.50 8.99 18.26
C ARG A 84 1.44 7.80 18.51
N PRO A 85 1.45 7.23 19.71
CA PRO A 85 2.19 5.99 19.97
C PRO A 85 1.79 4.91 18.97
N ILE A 86 2.77 4.22 18.39
CA ILE A 86 2.57 3.20 17.38
C ILE A 86 3.02 1.84 17.92
N ASP A 87 2.22 0.80 17.70
CA ASP A 87 2.54 -0.58 18.02
C ASP A 87 3.12 -1.34 16.83
N TYR A 88 3.49 -2.58 17.07
CA TYR A 88 4.11 -3.44 16.05
C TYR A 88 3.17 -3.68 14.85
N GLU A 89 1.88 -3.97 15.10
CA GLU A 89 0.92 -4.27 14.02
C GLU A 89 0.72 -3.06 13.10
N ARG A 90 0.56 -1.86 13.68
CA ARG A 90 0.44 -0.62 12.91
C ARG A 90 1.71 -0.29 12.15
N THR A 91 2.88 -0.52 12.76
CA THR A 91 4.17 -0.34 12.08
C THR A 91 4.27 -1.26 10.87
N ALA A 92 3.95 -2.55 11.04
CA ALA A 92 3.99 -3.53 9.95
C ALA A 92 2.97 -3.20 8.84
N ALA A 93 1.78 -2.71 9.19
CA ALA A 93 0.77 -2.27 8.24
C ALA A 93 1.23 -1.05 7.42
N LEU A 94 1.82 -0.04 8.06
CA LEU A 94 2.39 1.11 7.38
C LEU A 94 3.56 0.72 6.47
N GLN A 95 4.41 -0.20 6.93
CA GLN A 95 5.49 -0.74 6.12
C GLN A 95 4.99 -1.49 4.89
N LEU A 96 3.85 -2.22 4.98
CA LEU A 96 3.24 -2.87 3.83
C LEU A 96 2.80 -1.84 2.79
N VAL A 97 2.13 -0.78 3.21
CA VAL A 97 1.71 0.29 2.30
C VAL A 97 2.93 0.94 1.63
N ALA A 98 3.96 1.28 2.43
CA ALA A 98 5.20 1.88 1.92
C ALA A 98 5.92 0.96 0.92
N GLU A 99 6.04 -0.34 1.25
CA GLU A 99 6.73 -1.32 0.42
C GLU A 99 6.01 -1.50 -0.92
N VAL A 100 4.68 -1.61 -0.93
CA VAL A 100 3.91 -1.72 -2.18
C VAL A 100 4.06 -0.48 -3.05
N LEU A 101 3.99 0.72 -2.48
CA LEU A 101 4.17 1.97 -3.23
C LEU A 101 5.60 2.13 -3.77
N GLU A 102 6.62 1.67 -3.02
CA GLU A 102 8.03 1.71 -3.45
C GLU A 102 8.31 0.76 -4.62
N GLU A 103 7.57 -0.35 -4.72
CA GLU A 103 7.74 -1.35 -5.78
C GLU A 103 6.89 -1.06 -7.02
N LEU A 104 6.02 -0.05 -7.01
CA LEU A 104 5.27 0.32 -8.21
C LEU A 104 6.23 0.71 -9.35
N PRO A 105 5.87 0.40 -10.60
CA PRO A 105 6.66 0.82 -11.76
C PRO A 105 6.88 2.35 -11.77
N GLU A 106 8.01 2.77 -12.31
CA GLU A 106 8.29 4.20 -12.49
C GLU A 106 7.26 4.85 -13.42
N GLY A 107 6.86 6.09 -13.10
CA GLY A 107 5.90 6.84 -13.89
C GLY A 107 4.43 6.46 -13.65
N VAL A 108 4.13 5.54 -12.73
CA VAL A 108 2.75 5.34 -12.27
C VAL A 108 2.30 6.59 -11.52
N VAL A 109 1.55 7.44 -12.21
CA VAL A 109 0.93 8.64 -11.65
C VAL A 109 -0.57 8.40 -11.62
N ASP A 110 -1.10 8.08 -10.45
CA ASP A 110 -2.52 7.84 -10.26
C ASP A 110 -3.01 8.48 -8.96
N ASP A 111 -3.85 9.49 -9.08
CA ASP A 111 -4.47 10.16 -7.93
C ASP A 111 -5.32 9.19 -7.08
N ALA A 112 -5.91 8.16 -7.69
CA ALA A 112 -6.65 7.16 -6.94
C ALA A 112 -5.74 6.34 -6.02
N VAL A 113 -4.54 5.97 -6.47
CA VAL A 113 -3.53 5.29 -5.64
C VAL A 113 -3.06 6.20 -4.51
N PHE A 114 -2.81 7.48 -4.81
CA PHE A 114 -2.37 8.44 -3.80
C PHE A 114 -3.44 8.64 -2.71
N ARG A 115 -4.69 8.85 -3.09
CA ARG A 115 -5.82 8.98 -2.16
C ARG A 115 -6.08 7.70 -1.36
N LEU A 116 -5.95 6.54 -2.01
CA LEU A 116 -6.07 5.25 -1.34
C LEU A 116 -5.04 5.12 -0.22
N ALA A 117 -3.78 5.43 -0.51
CA ALA A 117 -2.70 5.37 0.47
C ALA A 117 -2.97 6.29 1.67
N LEU A 118 -3.35 7.56 1.42
CA LEU A 118 -3.66 8.50 2.48
C LEU A 118 -4.83 8.04 3.36
N ALA A 119 -5.94 7.61 2.76
CA ALA A 119 -7.12 7.17 3.50
C ALA A 119 -6.84 5.94 4.38
N VAL A 120 -6.02 5.01 3.87
CA VAL A 120 -5.61 3.80 4.62
C VAL A 120 -4.66 4.16 5.76
N VAL A 121 -3.67 5.02 5.51
CA VAL A 121 -2.73 5.49 6.54
C VAL A 121 -3.46 6.20 7.68
N GLU A 122 -4.44 7.04 7.38
CA GLU A 122 -5.26 7.71 8.38
C GLU A 122 -5.98 6.71 9.32
N GLU A 123 -6.57 5.65 8.77
CA GLU A 123 -7.22 4.61 9.57
C GLU A 123 -6.22 3.77 10.40
N ILE A 124 -5.03 3.51 9.87
CA ILE A 124 -3.97 2.85 10.61
C ILE A 124 -3.49 3.73 11.79
N GLN A 125 -3.36 5.04 11.59
CA GLN A 125 -2.96 5.99 12.64
C GLN A 125 -3.91 5.99 13.84
N VAL A 126 -5.20 5.78 13.64
CA VAL A 126 -6.19 5.71 14.71
C VAL A 126 -6.34 4.31 15.33
N GLY A 127 -5.48 3.37 14.98
CA GLY A 127 -5.37 2.05 15.60
C GLY A 127 -6.13 0.92 14.89
N ARG A 128 -6.62 1.15 13.68
CA ARG A 128 -7.26 0.12 12.87
C ARG A 128 -6.25 -0.48 11.91
N VAL A 129 -6.14 -1.81 11.86
CA VAL A 129 -5.09 -2.47 11.05
C VAL A 129 -5.71 -3.36 9.97
N TRP A 130 -6.52 -4.31 10.37
CA TRP A 130 -6.87 -5.46 9.50
C TRP A 130 -7.78 -5.09 8.35
N LEU A 131 -8.76 -4.21 8.56
CA LEU A 131 -9.57 -3.68 7.46
C LEU A 131 -8.76 -2.76 6.54
N PRO A 132 -8.03 -1.73 7.02
CA PRO A 132 -7.23 -0.89 6.14
C PRO A 132 -6.24 -1.66 5.26
N VAL A 133 -5.56 -2.67 5.82
CA VAL A 133 -4.64 -3.54 5.06
C VAL A 133 -5.39 -4.35 3.98
N THR A 134 -6.52 -4.97 4.34
CA THR A 134 -7.33 -5.74 3.39
C THR A 134 -7.89 -4.82 2.29
N TYR A 135 -8.39 -3.66 2.69
CA TYR A 135 -8.91 -2.63 1.78
C TYR A 135 -7.84 -2.16 0.80
N PHE A 136 -6.65 -1.81 1.31
CA PHE A 136 -5.52 -1.38 0.51
C PHE A 136 -5.11 -2.45 -0.51
N ALA A 137 -4.91 -3.69 -0.06
CA ALA A 137 -4.48 -4.77 -0.93
C ALA A 137 -5.48 -5.05 -2.05
N LEU A 138 -6.79 -5.07 -1.75
CA LEU A 138 -7.83 -5.30 -2.77
C LEU A 138 -7.90 -4.15 -3.78
N TRP A 139 -7.92 -2.91 -3.31
CA TRP A 139 -7.99 -1.76 -4.20
C TRP A 139 -6.73 -1.56 -5.04
N MET A 140 -5.53 -1.83 -4.49
CA MET A 140 -4.30 -1.80 -5.27
C MET A 140 -4.34 -2.81 -6.41
N ASN A 141 -4.74 -4.08 -6.13
CA ASN A 141 -4.91 -5.07 -7.18
C ASN A 141 -5.89 -4.61 -8.27
N ARG A 142 -7.00 -3.97 -7.86
CA ARG A 142 -8.01 -3.48 -8.80
C ARG A 142 -7.48 -2.32 -9.64
N LEU A 143 -6.82 -1.34 -9.02
CA LEU A 143 -6.28 -0.17 -9.72
C LEU A 143 -5.15 -0.56 -10.68
N MET A 144 -4.34 -1.56 -10.32
CA MET A 144 -3.26 -2.07 -11.19
C MET A 144 -3.74 -3.09 -12.22
N GLY A 145 -5.03 -3.45 -12.23
CA GLY A 145 -5.56 -4.45 -13.17
C GLY A 145 -5.15 -5.90 -12.86
N TRP A 146 -4.67 -6.17 -11.65
CA TRP A 146 -4.24 -7.50 -11.21
C TRP A 146 -5.36 -8.31 -10.54
N MET A 147 -6.48 -7.67 -10.20
CA MET A 147 -7.60 -8.31 -9.52
C MET A 147 -8.37 -9.21 -10.48
N PRO A 148 -8.42 -10.54 -10.27
CA PRO A 148 -9.27 -11.41 -11.08
C PRO A 148 -10.73 -11.23 -10.70
N GLU A 149 -11.61 -11.66 -11.58
CA GLU A 149 -13.02 -11.77 -11.28
C GLU A 149 -13.26 -12.89 -10.26
N LEU A 150 -14.04 -12.57 -9.20
CA LEU A 150 -14.36 -13.53 -8.14
C LEU A 150 -15.71 -14.24 -8.34
N GLY A 151 -16.47 -13.83 -9.34
CA GLY A 151 -17.85 -14.29 -9.55
C GLY A 151 -17.99 -15.58 -10.33
N HIS A 152 -16.96 -16.03 -11.05
CA HIS A 152 -17.03 -17.21 -11.91
C HIS A 152 -15.77 -18.08 -11.79
N CYS A 153 -15.96 -19.37 -11.93
CA CYS A 153 -14.83 -20.32 -12.01
C CYS A 153 -14.08 -20.12 -13.33
N VAL A 154 -12.77 -19.87 -13.25
CA VAL A 154 -11.92 -19.62 -14.43
C VAL A 154 -11.76 -20.86 -15.32
N VAL A 155 -12.08 -22.06 -14.81
CA VAL A 155 -11.95 -23.34 -15.54
C VAL A 155 -13.27 -23.74 -16.20
N CYS A 156 -14.37 -23.85 -15.43
CA CYS A 156 -15.65 -24.36 -15.94
C CYS A 156 -16.73 -23.29 -16.12
N GLY A 157 -16.48 -22.03 -15.75
CA GLY A 157 -17.44 -20.94 -15.89
C GLY A 157 -18.58 -20.94 -14.86
N LEU A 158 -18.56 -21.86 -13.88
CA LEU A 158 -19.60 -21.95 -12.84
C LEU A 158 -19.72 -20.60 -12.11
N ASP A 159 -20.97 -20.15 -11.89
CA ASP A 159 -21.26 -18.97 -11.06
C ASP A 159 -20.88 -19.27 -9.59
N LEU A 160 -19.98 -18.47 -9.03
CA LEU A 160 -19.46 -18.60 -7.67
C LEU A 160 -19.98 -17.50 -6.73
N ARG A 161 -20.87 -16.63 -7.20
CA ARG A 161 -21.41 -15.54 -6.39
C ARG A 161 -22.15 -16.08 -5.16
N GLY A 162 -21.75 -15.56 -3.99
CA GLY A 162 -22.30 -15.99 -2.70
C GLY A 162 -21.76 -17.33 -2.18
N GLY A 163 -20.79 -17.93 -2.88
CA GLY A 163 -20.12 -19.17 -2.49
C GLY A 163 -18.67 -18.98 -2.05
N THR A 164 -18.08 -20.05 -1.53
CA THR A 164 -16.64 -20.14 -1.30
C THR A 164 -15.92 -20.29 -2.62
N VAL A 165 -14.86 -19.51 -2.83
CA VAL A 165 -13.98 -19.60 -3.99
C VAL A 165 -12.60 -20.11 -3.59
N TRP A 166 -11.92 -20.75 -4.51
CA TRP A 166 -10.60 -21.31 -4.29
C TRP A 166 -9.58 -20.60 -5.17
N TYR A 167 -8.45 -20.25 -4.59
CA TYR A 167 -7.36 -19.56 -5.30
C TYR A 167 -6.07 -20.36 -5.18
N SER A 168 -5.30 -20.38 -6.27
CA SER A 168 -3.95 -20.92 -6.31
C SER A 168 -3.01 -19.88 -6.96
N ALA A 169 -1.79 -19.76 -6.46
CA ALA A 169 -0.78 -18.84 -7.00
C ALA A 169 -0.44 -19.10 -8.49
N THR A 170 -0.77 -20.30 -9.00
CA THR A 170 -0.55 -20.71 -10.41
C THR A 170 -1.81 -20.57 -11.26
N SER A 171 -2.91 -20.03 -10.71
CA SER A 171 -4.18 -19.84 -11.41
C SER A 171 -4.36 -18.37 -11.82
N ASP A 172 -4.96 -18.14 -12.99
CA ASP A 172 -5.26 -16.78 -13.46
C ASP A 172 -6.58 -16.24 -12.89
N GLY A 173 -7.21 -16.96 -11.97
CA GLY A 173 -8.43 -16.58 -11.32
C GLY A 173 -8.82 -17.52 -10.21
N VAL A 174 -10.08 -17.43 -9.76
CA VAL A 174 -10.65 -18.31 -8.75
C VAL A 174 -11.33 -19.51 -9.39
N THR A 175 -11.41 -20.61 -8.65
CA THR A 175 -12.05 -21.86 -9.10
C THR A 175 -13.15 -22.30 -8.14
N CYS A 176 -14.04 -23.17 -8.60
CA CYS A 176 -14.97 -23.92 -7.75
C CYS A 176 -14.24 -25.02 -6.95
N SER A 177 -14.97 -25.71 -6.08
CA SER A 177 -14.45 -26.83 -5.28
C SER A 177 -13.92 -27.98 -6.15
N ASP A 178 -14.55 -28.23 -7.30
CA ASP A 178 -14.25 -29.38 -8.15
C ASP A 178 -13.02 -29.13 -9.03
N ASP A 179 -12.82 -27.88 -9.44
CA ASP A 179 -11.68 -27.46 -10.26
C ASP A 179 -10.48 -26.95 -9.44
N ARG A 180 -10.56 -27.03 -8.10
CA ARG A 180 -9.47 -26.59 -7.22
C ARG A 180 -8.22 -27.44 -7.43
N ARG A 181 -7.06 -26.80 -7.43
CA ARG A 181 -5.76 -27.48 -7.47
C ARG A 181 -5.26 -27.84 -6.08
N ASN A 182 -4.36 -28.80 -5.99
CA ASN A 182 -3.67 -29.08 -4.73
C ASN A 182 -2.93 -27.82 -4.25
N GLY A 183 -3.08 -27.47 -2.97
CA GLY A 183 -2.50 -26.28 -2.39
C GLY A 183 -3.33 -24.98 -2.60
N SER A 184 -4.51 -25.08 -3.21
CA SER A 184 -5.42 -23.93 -3.30
C SER A 184 -5.89 -23.49 -1.91
N VAL A 185 -6.00 -22.17 -1.71
CA VAL A 185 -6.50 -21.54 -0.50
C VAL A 185 -7.97 -21.18 -0.70
N ALA A 186 -8.79 -21.49 0.30
CA ALA A 186 -10.21 -21.10 0.29
C ALA A 186 -10.37 -19.63 0.70
N VAL A 187 -11.21 -18.91 -0.05
CA VAL A 187 -11.77 -17.62 0.35
C VAL A 187 -13.25 -17.87 0.59
N SER A 188 -13.68 -17.79 1.86
CA SER A 188 -15.06 -18.10 2.27
C SER A 188 -16.08 -17.16 1.62
N ALA A 189 -17.33 -17.61 1.54
CA ALA A 189 -18.45 -16.80 1.05
C ALA A 189 -18.57 -15.46 1.77
N ASP A 190 -18.40 -15.41 3.10
CA ASP A 190 -18.42 -14.19 3.89
C ASP A 190 -17.26 -13.26 3.46
N SER A 191 -16.07 -13.80 3.24
CA SER A 191 -14.92 -13.05 2.77
C SER A 191 -15.12 -12.48 1.36
N VAL A 192 -15.75 -13.21 0.46
CA VAL A 192 -16.16 -12.72 -0.87
C VAL A 192 -17.19 -11.60 -0.71
N GLY A 193 -18.15 -11.75 0.20
CA GLY A 193 -19.11 -10.70 0.57
C GLY A 193 -18.41 -9.43 1.11
N ASP A 194 -17.39 -9.60 1.97
CA ASP A 194 -16.58 -8.49 2.46
C ASP A 194 -15.81 -7.80 1.32
N ALA A 195 -15.31 -8.53 0.31
CA ALA A 195 -14.68 -7.92 -0.87
C ALA A 195 -15.66 -7.04 -1.66
N VAL A 196 -16.89 -7.53 -1.87
CA VAL A 196 -17.95 -6.74 -2.54
C VAL A 196 -18.25 -5.45 -1.77
N ARG A 197 -18.32 -5.53 -0.42
CA ARG A 197 -18.55 -4.37 0.44
C ARG A 197 -17.39 -3.37 0.38
N ILE A 198 -16.15 -3.86 0.37
CA ILE A 198 -14.94 -3.05 0.25
C ILE A 198 -14.94 -2.27 -1.07
N PHE A 199 -15.32 -2.90 -2.17
CA PHE A 199 -15.37 -2.21 -3.47
C PHE A 199 -16.53 -1.21 -3.63
N ARG A 200 -17.52 -1.24 -2.74
CA ARG A 200 -18.68 -0.33 -2.74
C ARG A 200 -18.59 0.77 -1.68
N GLY A 201 -17.79 0.58 -0.64
CA GLY A 201 -17.69 1.48 0.50
C GLY A 201 -16.35 2.19 0.59
N THR A 202 -16.28 3.24 1.40
CA THR A 202 -15.02 3.89 1.76
C THR A 202 -14.41 3.25 3.00
N VAL A 203 -13.07 3.27 3.10
CA VAL A 203 -12.37 2.70 4.25
C VAL A 203 -12.84 3.31 5.56
N GLY A 204 -13.04 4.63 5.64
CA GLY A 204 -13.46 5.31 6.86
C GLY A 204 -14.88 4.96 7.34
N VAL A 205 -15.78 4.57 6.42
CA VAL A 205 -17.12 4.08 6.78
C VAL A 205 -17.04 2.65 7.29
N LEU A 206 -16.36 1.78 6.56
CA LEU A 206 -16.21 0.36 6.91
C LEU A 206 -15.37 0.16 8.19
N ALA A 207 -14.40 1.02 8.43
CA ALA A 207 -13.53 0.97 9.60
C ALA A 207 -14.24 1.27 10.93
N LYS A 208 -15.50 1.74 10.91
CA LYS A 208 -16.35 1.86 12.10
C LYS A 208 -16.85 0.51 12.60
N GLU A 209 -16.80 -0.51 11.76
CA GLU A 209 -17.16 -1.87 12.14
C GLU A 209 -16.05 -2.57 12.92
N ASN A 210 -16.44 -3.56 13.72
CA ASN A 210 -15.46 -4.45 14.33
C ASN A 210 -14.86 -5.35 13.26
N TRP A 211 -13.52 -5.22 13.06
CA TRP A 211 -12.78 -6.00 12.08
C TRP A 211 -11.56 -6.66 12.75
N PRO A 212 -11.77 -7.79 13.44
CA PRO A 212 -10.68 -8.51 14.09
C PRO A 212 -9.75 -9.16 13.05
N LYS A 213 -8.55 -9.54 13.47
CA LYS A 213 -7.52 -10.17 12.62
C LYS A 213 -8.03 -11.34 11.78
N GLY A 214 -8.85 -12.22 12.37
CA GLY A 214 -9.39 -13.41 11.68
C GLY A 214 -10.46 -13.10 10.63
N ARG A 215 -11.11 -11.91 10.68
CA ARG A 215 -12.10 -11.55 9.67
C ARG A 215 -11.42 -11.33 8.33
N ALA A 216 -11.96 -11.99 7.31
CA ALA A 216 -11.47 -11.95 5.92
C ALA A 216 -9.96 -12.31 5.77
N GLU A 217 -9.42 -13.17 6.66
CA GLU A 217 -8.00 -13.56 6.60
C GLU A 217 -7.65 -14.23 5.28
N GLY A 218 -8.47 -15.16 4.79
CA GLY A 218 -8.28 -15.82 3.50
C GLY A 218 -8.30 -14.81 2.34
N LEU A 219 -9.20 -13.83 2.38
CA LEU A 219 -9.28 -12.75 1.38
C LEU A 219 -8.04 -11.85 1.43
N ARG A 220 -7.58 -11.50 2.63
CA ARG A 220 -6.38 -10.68 2.81
C ARG A 220 -5.15 -11.41 2.28
N ARG A 221 -4.99 -12.70 2.60
CA ARG A 221 -3.90 -13.52 2.07
C ARG A 221 -3.95 -13.56 0.54
N PHE A 222 -5.10 -13.87 -0.04
CA PHE A 222 -5.32 -13.84 -1.48
C PHE A 222 -4.92 -12.49 -2.09
N ALA A 223 -5.40 -11.37 -1.53
CA ALA A 223 -5.10 -10.05 -2.06
C ALA A 223 -3.60 -9.70 -2.00
N VAL A 224 -2.90 -10.10 -0.92
CA VAL A 224 -1.45 -9.92 -0.78
C VAL A 224 -0.68 -10.78 -1.79
N GLU A 225 -1.07 -12.06 -1.98
CA GLU A 225 -0.46 -12.94 -2.98
C GLU A 225 -0.63 -12.37 -4.40
N MET A 226 -1.78 -11.76 -4.70
CA MET A 226 -1.99 -11.08 -5.99
C MET A 226 -1.09 -9.86 -6.16
N LEU A 227 -0.89 -9.06 -5.10
CA LEU A 227 0.07 -7.96 -5.11
C LEU A 227 1.49 -8.46 -5.37
N GLU A 228 1.93 -9.51 -4.65
CA GLU A 228 3.25 -10.11 -4.84
C GLU A 228 3.46 -10.63 -6.28
N ARG A 229 2.40 -11.21 -6.87
CA ARG A 229 2.42 -11.67 -8.26
C ARG A 229 2.50 -10.51 -9.24
N GLY A 230 1.69 -9.46 -9.06
CA GLY A 230 1.66 -8.29 -9.93
C GLY A 230 2.95 -7.46 -9.85
N LEU A 231 3.57 -7.41 -8.68
CA LEU A 231 4.86 -6.76 -8.44
C LEU A 231 6.07 -7.65 -8.81
N GLU A 232 5.83 -8.93 -9.14
CA GLU A 232 6.87 -9.95 -9.38
C GLU A 232 7.86 -10.08 -8.20
N ARG A 233 7.39 -9.79 -6.98
CA ARG A 233 8.22 -9.70 -5.78
C ARG A 233 7.49 -10.12 -4.51
N ARG A 234 8.23 -10.75 -3.58
CA ARG A 234 7.74 -11.05 -2.24
C ARG A 234 7.79 -9.83 -1.33
N LEU A 235 6.69 -9.56 -0.64
CA LEU A 235 6.57 -8.45 0.33
C LEU A 235 7.07 -8.90 1.71
N VAL A 236 8.13 -8.26 2.19
CA VAL A 236 8.72 -8.57 3.50
C VAL A 236 7.80 -8.19 4.64
N SER A 237 7.14 -7.03 4.51
CA SER A 237 6.18 -6.51 5.48
C SER A 237 4.92 -7.37 5.63
N ALA A 238 4.49 -8.03 4.55
CA ALA A 238 3.36 -8.97 4.61
C ALA A 238 3.64 -10.17 5.53
N ARG A 239 4.90 -10.66 5.53
CA ARG A 239 5.32 -11.72 6.46
C ARG A 239 5.37 -11.25 7.92
N ALA A 240 5.75 -9.99 8.15
CA ALA A 240 5.75 -9.39 9.47
C ALA A 240 4.33 -9.30 10.04
N LEU A 241 3.34 -8.89 9.24
CA LEU A 241 1.92 -8.88 9.61
C LEU A 241 1.34 -10.27 9.90
N GLY A 242 1.80 -11.31 9.20
CA GLY A 242 1.33 -12.69 9.41
C GLY A 242 1.84 -13.31 10.71
N ARG A 243 2.91 -12.76 11.31
CA ARG A 243 3.53 -13.27 12.55
C ARG A 243 2.97 -12.62 13.83
N SER A 244 2.19 -11.54 13.72
CA SER A 244 1.60 -10.80 14.83
C SER A 244 0.28 -11.41 15.35
#